data_e59a1e62dd2b41ddd48f17ba10a06d45
#
_entry.id   e59a1e62dd2b41ddd48f17ba10a06d45
#
_cell.length_a   1.000
_cell.length_b   1.000
_cell.length_c   1.000
_cell.angle_alpha   90.00
_cell.angle_beta   90.00
_cell.angle_gamma   90.00
#
_symmetry.space_group_name_H-M   'P 1'
#
loop_
_entity.id
_entity.type
_entity.pdbx_description
1 polymer ?
#
loop_
_entity_poly.entity_id
_entity_poly.type
_entity_poly.pdbx_seq_one_letter_code
_entity_poly.pdbx_strand_id
1 'polypeptide(L)'
;MHYFKTKTKLTIIALIIIILTLSLCLPSLAKTEVYFSLSDNPQKAIIKNINQAQAFINIAMYIFTDREIALPLIRARERGVKVRLYLDQDQVDYKYSQSRFLVQKGIKTRISTNNYIMHNKFAIIDNRLLFTGSYNWTFFANNRNDENLMIIDDPKIIEIFQNQFVNLWTNKYSLKRTRQLYKIAKVDFLPTYPAPAKPEDKIININSAPPEKLIGILQISEPLARKIIALREELGGFKNPQALAQLPELTTLEWEEWKEQEIIITVN
;
A
#
# COMPACT_ATOMS: atom_id res chain seq x y z
N MET A 1 -51.06 14.23 32.92
CA MET A 1 -50.88 12.97 32.15
C MET A 1 -50.04 13.14 30.88
N HIS A 2 -50.03 14.27 30.19
CA HIS A 2 -49.24 14.51 28.96
C HIS A 2 -47.73 14.67 29.21
N TYR A 3 -47.32 15.32 30.29
CA TYR A 3 -45.90 15.56 30.65
C TYR A 3 -45.12 14.27 30.94
N PHE A 4 -45.73 13.26 31.55
CA PHE A 4 -45.10 11.95 31.81
C PHE A 4 -44.86 11.13 30.52
N LYS A 5 -45.79 11.21 29.56
CA LYS A 5 -45.65 10.49 28.27
C LYS A 5 -44.52 11.04 27.40
N THR A 6 -44.24 12.35 27.53
CA THR A 6 -43.17 13.03 26.75
C THR A 6 -41.76 12.67 27.30
N LYS A 7 -41.60 12.65 28.63
CA LYS A 7 -40.33 12.24 29.26
C LYS A 7 -39.97 10.78 28.92
N THR A 8 -40.93 9.85 28.98
CA THR A 8 -40.72 8.45 28.65
C THR A 8 -40.31 8.27 27.19
N LYS A 9 -40.91 9.00 26.25
CA LYS A 9 -40.53 8.98 24.83
C LYS A 9 -39.10 9.50 24.60
N LEU A 10 -38.69 10.59 25.25
CA LEU A 10 -37.35 11.15 25.17
C LEU A 10 -36.31 10.14 25.71
N THR A 11 -36.59 9.47 26.80
CA THR A 11 -35.71 8.48 27.40
C THR A 11 -35.55 7.26 26.51
N ILE A 12 -36.60 6.80 25.86
CA ILE A 12 -36.55 5.69 24.90
C ILE A 12 -35.75 6.08 23.67
N ILE A 13 -35.93 7.27 23.14
CA ILE A 13 -35.16 7.76 21.99
C ILE A 13 -33.67 7.90 22.33
N ALA A 14 -33.33 8.41 23.50
CA ALA A 14 -31.96 8.51 23.99
C ALA A 14 -31.33 7.11 24.16
N LEU A 15 -32.06 6.14 24.69
CA LEU A 15 -31.60 4.75 24.82
C LEU A 15 -31.37 4.08 23.45
N ILE A 16 -32.25 4.31 22.47
CA ILE A 16 -32.11 3.82 21.11
C ILE A 16 -30.87 4.44 20.43
N ILE A 17 -30.64 5.73 20.60
CA ILE A 17 -29.45 6.41 20.08
C ILE A 17 -28.18 5.85 20.72
N ILE A 18 -28.15 5.61 22.03
CA ILE A 18 -27.02 5.02 22.75
C ILE A 18 -26.78 3.58 22.26
N ILE A 19 -27.82 2.78 22.06
CA ILE A 19 -27.68 1.41 21.54
C ILE A 19 -27.19 1.43 20.10
N LEU A 20 -27.68 2.33 19.25
CA LEU A 20 -27.21 2.52 17.88
C LEU A 20 -25.74 2.99 17.84
N THR A 21 -25.34 3.92 18.70
CA THR A 21 -23.94 4.38 18.76
C THR A 21 -23.00 3.31 19.33
N LEU A 22 -23.43 2.53 20.32
CA LEU A 22 -22.66 1.38 20.81
C LEU A 22 -22.54 0.27 19.75
N SER A 23 -23.58 0.04 18.95
CA SER A 23 -23.54 -0.97 17.88
C SER A 23 -22.59 -0.57 16.74
N LEU A 24 -22.36 0.73 16.51
CA LEU A 24 -21.38 1.23 15.54
C LEU A 24 -19.93 1.16 16.05
N CYS A 25 -19.71 0.93 17.34
CA CYS A 25 -18.40 0.87 17.98
C CYS A 25 -17.89 -0.57 18.24
N LEU A 26 -18.61 -1.59 17.79
CA LEU A 26 -18.07 -2.96 17.91
C LEU A 26 -16.89 -3.09 16.95
N PRO A 27 -15.67 -3.41 17.45
CA PRO A 27 -14.55 -3.69 16.58
C PRO A 27 -14.95 -4.84 15.66
N SER A 28 -14.82 -4.63 14.35
CA SER A 28 -14.94 -5.72 13.40
C SER A 28 -13.93 -6.79 13.78
N LEU A 29 -14.36 -8.02 13.99
CA LEU A 29 -13.46 -9.13 14.21
C LEU A 29 -12.57 -9.27 12.98
N ALA A 30 -11.25 -9.27 13.20
CA ALA A 30 -10.29 -9.47 12.14
C ALA A 30 -10.58 -10.80 11.43
N LYS A 31 -10.65 -10.75 10.10
CA LYS A 31 -10.92 -11.89 9.24
C LYS A 31 -9.63 -12.43 8.66
N THR A 32 -9.50 -13.74 8.66
CA THR A 32 -8.43 -14.43 7.94
C THR A 32 -9.05 -15.41 6.95
N GLU A 33 -8.67 -15.29 5.69
CA GLU A 33 -9.00 -16.25 4.65
C GLU A 33 -7.75 -17.08 4.34
N VAL A 34 -7.94 -18.38 4.12
CA VAL A 34 -6.85 -19.31 3.77
C VAL A 34 -7.18 -19.99 2.44
N TYR A 35 -6.19 -20.07 1.58
CA TYR A 35 -6.28 -20.71 0.27
C TYR A 35 -5.15 -21.72 0.12
N PHE A 36 -5.45 -22.88 -0.46
CA PHE A 36 -4.48 -23.89 -0.85
C PHE A 36 -4.45 -24.01 -2.37
N SER A 37 -3.25 -24.13 -2.95
CA SER A 37 -3.05 -23.99 -4.39
C SER A 37 -3.86 -24.97 -5.24
N LEU A 38 -3.89 -26.24 -4.90
CA LEU A 38 -4.52 -27.27 -5.76
C LEU A 38 -6.03 -27.41 -5.55
N SER A 39 -6.58 -26.91 -4.44
CA SER A 39 -8.02 -26.95 -4.13
C SER A 39 -8.74 -25.63 -4.36
N ASP A 40 -8.05 -24.54 -4.08
CA ASP A 40 -8.56 -23.18 -4.21
C ASP A 40 -7.88 -22.49 -5.40
N ASN A 41 -8.05 -21.21 -5.57
CA ASN A 41 -7.34 -20.44 -6.59
C ASN A 41 -6.71 -19.19 -5.96
N PRO A 42 -5.53 -19.32 -5.30
CA PRO A 42 -4.81 -18.19 -4.69
C PRO A 42 -4.55 -17.05 -5.67
N GLN A 43 -4.17 -17.36 -6.90
CA GLN A 43 -3.92 -16.39 -7.96
C GLN A 43 -5.14 -15.49 -8.20
N LYS A 44 -6.33 -16.08 -8.32
CA LYS A 44 -7.58 -15.33 -8.52
C LYS A 44 -7.89 -14.41 -7.35
N ALA A 45 -7.65 -14.87 -6.11
CA ALA A 45 -7.84 -14.06 -4.90
C ALA A 45 -6.87 -12.87 -4.88
N ILE A 46 -5.60 -13.08 -5.21
CA ILE A 46 -4.59 -12.01 -5.34
C ILE A 46 -5.02 -11.00 -6.40
N ILE A 47 -5.35 -11.44 -7.60
CA ILE A 47 -5.74 -10.57 -8.72
C ILE A 47 -6.98 -9.73 -8.36
N LYS A 48 -7.99 -10.35 -7.73
CA LYS A 48 -9.20 -9.65 -7.26
C LYS A 48 -8.84 -8.46 -6.37
N ASN A 49 -7.99 -8.68 -5.38
CA ASN A 49 -7.64 -7.65 -4.41
C ASN A 49 -6.68 -6.58 -4.98
N ILE A 50 -5.74 -6.94 -5.86
CA ILE A 50 -4.92 -5.97 -6.60
C ILE A 50 -5.81 -5.02 -7.43
N ASN A 51 -6.85 -5.54 -8.07
CA ASN A 51 -7.77 -4.73 -8.86
C ASN A 51 -8.60 -3.74 -8.01
N GLN A 52 -8.76 -4.00 -6.72
CA GLN A 52 -9.48 -3.16 -5.76
C GLN A 52 -8.58 -2.18 -5.00
N ALA A 53 -7.27 -2.29 -5.15
CA ALA A 53 -6.32 -1.38 -4.51
C ALA A 53 -6.55 0.08 -4.91
N GLN A 54 -6.45 1.00 -3.94
CA GLN A 54 -6.75 2.43 -4.11
C GLN A 54 -5.54 3.33 -3.85
N ALA A 55 -4.65 2.97 -2.92
CA ALA A 55 -3.55 3.82 -2.51
C ALA A 55 -2.20 3.19 -2.81
N PHE A 56 -1.91 2.01 -2.27
CA PHE A 56 -0.63 1.37 -2.49
C PHE A 56 -0.68 -0.16 -2.43
N ILE A 57 0.34 -0.78 -3.04
CA ILE A 57 0.65 -2.21 -2.94
C ILE A 57 2.15 -2.35 -2.68
N ASN A 58 2.52 -2.84 -1.50
CA ASN A 58 3.89 -3.13 -1.10
C ASN A 58 4.13 -4.64 -1.13
N ILE A 59 5.09 -5.10 -1.90
CA ILE A 59 5.32 -6.52 -2.19
C ILE A 59 6.76 -6.89 -1.86
N ALA A 60 6.96 -7.89 -0.99
CA ALA A 60 8.23 -8.58 -0.82
C ALA A 60 8.07 -10.03 -1.28
N MET A 61 8.74 -10.38 -2.38
CA MET A 61 8.51 -11.66 -3.06
C MET A 61 9.82 -12.33 -3.44
N TYR A 62 9.96 -13.60 -3.06
CA TYR A 62 11.13 -14.40 -3.43
C TYR A 62 11.14 -14.68 -4.94
N ILE A 63 10.14 -15.39 -5.47
CA ILE A 63 10.05 -15.70 -6.90
C ILE A 63 8.79 -15.08 -7.49
N PHE A 64 8.96 -14.25 -8.52
CA PHE A 64 7.86 -13.64 -9.24
C PHE A 64 8.01 -13.84 -10.75
N THR A 65 7.34 -14.87 -11.28
CA THR A 65 7.33 -15.22 -12.72
C THR A 65 5.93 -15.19 -13.33
N ASP A 66 4.89 -15.02 -12.53
CA ASP A 66 3.50 -15.06 -12.95
C ASP A 66 3.07 -13.76 -13.66
N ARG A 67 2.83 -13.86 -14.96
CA ARG A 67 2.39 -12.73 -15.77
C ARG A 67 0.95 -12.31 -15.49
N GLU A 68 0.10 -13.24 -15.11
CA GLU A 68 -1.30 -12.96 -14.80
C GLU A 68 -1.43 -12.08 -13.55
N ILE A 69 -0.50 -12.18 -12.59
CA ILE A 69 -0.41 -11.28 -11.43
C ILE A 69 0.32 -9.98 -11.81
N ALA A 70 1.30 -10.01 -12.69
CA ALA A 70 2.05 -8.83 -13.10
C ALA A 70 1.18 -7.79 -13.83
N LEU A 71 0.28 -8.22 -14.71
CA LEU A 71 -0.59 -7.33 -15.48
C LEU A 71 -1.56 -6.50 -14.60
N PRO A 72 -2.27 -7.07 -13.60
CA PRO A 72 -3.03 -6.30 -12.62
C PRO A 72 -2.24 -5.24 -11.86
N LEU A 73 -0.97 -5.51 -11.51
CA LEU A 73 -0.11 -4.51 -10.85
C LEU A 73 0.16 -3.30 -11.76
N ILE A 74 0.37 -3.55 -13.06
CA ILE A 74 0.55 -2.47 -14.03
C ILE A 74 -0.74 -1.63 -14.12
N ARG A 75 -1.91 -2.28 -14.24
CA ARG A 75 -3.20 -1.57 -14.24
C ARG A 75 -3.45 -0.81 -12.93
N ALA A 76 -3.05 -1.35 -11.80
CA ALA A 76 -3.14 -0.64 -10.52
C ALA A 76 -2.29 0.64 -10.54
N ARG A 77 -1.04 0.56 -11.03
CA ARG A 77 -0.18 1.74 -11.21
C ARG A 77 -0.80 2.76 -12.16
N GLU A 78 -1.39 2.33 -13.28
CA GLU A 78 -2.06 3.20 -14.24
C GLU A 78 -3.27 3.94 -13.62
N ARG A 79 -3.92 3.36 -12.61
CA ARG A 79 -4.94 4.01 -11.79
C ARG A 79 -4.38 4.98 -10.74
N GLY A 80 -3.05 5.14 -10.64
CA GLY A 80 -2.40 5.99 -9.63
C GLY A 80 -2.02 5.28 -8.32
N VAL A 81 -2.23 3.96 -8.22
CA VAL A 81 -1.82 3.17 -7.05
C VAL A 81 -0.29 3.08 -7.00
N LYS A 82 0.32 3.36 -5.86
CA LYS A 82 1.76 3.19 -5.65
C LYS A 82 2.10 1.72 -5.53
N VAL A 83 2.74 1.14 -6.53
CA VAL A 83 3.20 -0.25 -6.50
C VAL A 83 4.70 -0.30 -6.25
N ARG A 84 5.11 -0.96 -5.16
CA ARG A 84 6.51 -1.17 -4.78
C ARG A 84 6.80 -2.66 -4.68
N LEU A 85 7.88 -3.07 -5.30
CA LEU A 85 8.29 -4.46 -5.38
C LEU A 85 9.71 -4.64 -4.85
N TYR A 86 9.88 -5.45 -3.79
CA TYR A 86 11.16 -5.84 -3.23
C TYR A 86 11.42 -7.32 -3.56
N LEU A 87 12.47 -7.59 -4.34
CA LEU A 87 12.76 -8.92 -4.88
C LEU A 87 14.08 -9.48 -4.35
N ASP A 88 14.17 -10.80 -4.34
CA ASP A 88 15.43 -11.51 -4.14
C ASP A 88 16.41 -11.24 -5.28
N GLN A 89 17.71 -11.10 -4.94
CA GLN A 89 18.75 -10.75 -5.91
C GLN A 89 18.97 -11.81 -6.98
N ASP A 90 18.90 -13.10 -6.62
CA ASP A 90 19.19 -14.19 -7.54
C ASP A 90 18.02 -14.45 -8.50
N GLN A 91 16.80 -14.07 -8.05
CA GLN A 91 15.59 -14.24 -8.86
C GLN A 91 15.38 -13.14 -9.91
N VAL A 92 16.08 -12.02 -9.80
CA VAL A 92 15.97 -10.91 -10.76
C VAL A 92 16.51 -11.26 -12.12
N ASP A 93 17.61 -12.00 -12.16
CA ASP A 93 18.28 -12.43 -13.40
C ASP A 93 17.68 -13.72 -13.97
N TYR A 94 16.74 -14.35 -13.25
CA TYR A 94 16.08 -15.55 -13.74
C TYR A 94 15.29 -15.25 -15.03
N LYS A 95 15.45 -16.14 -16.02
CA LYS A 95 14.90 -15.96 -17.40
C LYS A 95 13.42 -15.60 -17.45
N TYR A 96 12.62 -16.15 -16.53
CA TYR A 96 11.16 -15.95 -16.50
C TYR A 96 10.73 -14.88 -15.51
N SER A 97 11.66 -14.22 -14.81
CA SER A 97 11.34 -13.18 -13.85
C SER A 97 10.56 -12.04 -14.50
N GLN A 98 9.53 -11.56 -13.81
CA GLN A 98 8.75 -10.39 -14.24
C GLN A 98 9.45 -9.07 -13.87
N SER A 99 10.59 -9.10 -13.17
CA SER A 99 11.29 -7.92 -12.67
C SER A 99 11.56 -6.86 -13.73
N ARG A 100 12.20 -7.25 -14.85
CA ARG A 100 12.54 -6.34 -15.95
C ARG A 100 11.28 -5.75 -16.60
N PHE A 101 10.29 -6.61 -16.85
CA PHE A 101 9.02 -6.18 -17.44
C PHE A 101 8.29 -5.17 -16.54
N LEU A 102 8.21 -5.43 -15.25
CA LEU A 102 7.55 -4.53 -14.30
C LEU A 102 8.28 -3.19 -14.16
N VAL A 103 9.63 -3.21 -14.13
CA VAL A 103 10.44 -1.98 -14.15
C VAL A 103 10.19 -1.17 -15.43
N GLN A 104 10.17 -1.81 -16.61
CA GLN A 104 9.86 -1.15 -17.89
C GLN A 104 8.46 -0.53 -17.92
N LYS A 105 7.52 -1.11 -17.15
CA LYS A 105 6.16 -0.59 -16.96
C LYS A 105 6.05 0.40 -15.81
N GLY A 106 7.18 0.85 -15.25
CA GLY A 106 7.25 1.89 -14.22
C GLY A 106 6.90 1.42 -12.81
N ILE A 107 6.90 0.12 -12.54
CA ILE A 107 6.76 -0.40 -11.17
C ILE A 107 8.08 -0.15 -10.44
N LYS A 108 8.01 0.56 -9.30
CA LYS A 108 9.17 0.77 -8.45
C LYS A 108 9.65 -0.57 -7.88
N THR A 109 10.87 -0.94 -8.21
CA THR A 109 11.46 -2.21 -7.79
C THR A 109 12.78 -1.98 -7.10
N ARG A 110 12.98 -2.59 -5.92
CA ARG A 110 14.26 -2.68 -5.21
C ARG A 110 14.66 -4.15 -5.05
N ILE A 111 15.96 -4.37 -4.94
CA ILE A 111 16.55 -5.71 -4.89
C ILE A 111 17.22 -5.91 -3.54
N SER A 112 17.00 -7.08 -2.96
CA SER A 112 17.66 -7.51 -1.74
C SER A 112 19.18 -7.51 -1.88
N THR A 113 19.84 -7.15 -0.81
CA THR A 113 21.29 -7.24 -0.67
C THR A 113 21.70 -8.21 0.45
N ASN A 114 20.75 -9.00 0.91
CA ASN A 114 21.07 -10.08 1.82
C ASN A 114 22.08 -11.03 1.13
N ASN A 115 23.14 -11.39 1.81
CA ASN A 115 24.12 -12.35 1.31
C ASN A 115 23.52 -13.77 1.13
N TYR A 116 22.39 -14.01 1.73
CA TYR A 116 21.56 -15.20 1.57
C TYR A 116 20.29 -14.84 0.79
N ILE A 117 19.30 -15.71 0.75
CA ILE A 117 18.04 -15.48 0.04
C ILE A 117 17.10 -14.56 0.84
N MET A 118 16.42 -13.67 0.15
CA MET A 118 15.25 -12.94 0.67
C MET A 118 13.99 -13.79 0.41
N HIS A 119 13.70 -14.70 1.35
CA HIS A 119 12.69 -15.75 1.14
C HIS A 119 11.26 -15.32 1.54
N ASN A 120 11.01 -14.04 1.76
CA ASN A 120 9.66 -13.53 2.07
C ASN A 120 8.71 -13.68 0.88
N LYS A 121 7.47 -13.94 1.19
CA LYS A 121 6.36 -13.98 0.25
C LYS A 121 5.18 -13.29 0.90
N PHE A 122 5.17 -11.96 0.83
CA PHE A 122 4.04 -11.20 1.33
C PHE A 122 3.75 -9.97 0.48
N ALA A 123 2.51 -9.51 0.53
CA ALA A 123 2.08 -8.24 -0.04
C ALA A 123 1.11 -7.54 0.91
N ILE A 124 1.17 -6.22 0.96
CA ILE A 124 0.28 -5.39 1.75
C ILE A 124 -0.46 -4.46 0.80
N ILE A 125 -1.78 -4.43 0.89
CA ILE A 125 -2.65 -3.57 0.10
C ILE A 125 -3.34 -2.57 1.02
N ASP A 126 -3.09 -1.27 0.79
CA ASP A 126 -3.79 -0.14 1.42
C ASP A 126 -3.79 -0.16 2.96
N ASN A 127 -2.79 -0.76 3.62
CA ASN A 127 -2.78 -1.06 5.07
C ASN A 127 -4.04 -1.80 5.56
N ARG A 128 -4.71 -2.48 4.68
CA ARG A 128 -6.01 -3.11 4.94
C ARG A 128 -5.99 -4.62 4.75
N LEU A 129 -5.12 -5.11 3.90
CA LEU A 129 -4.98 -6.54 3.63
C LEU A 129 -3.50 -6.93 3.57
N LEU A 130 -3.17 -8.02 4.25
CA LEU A 130 -1.90 -8.70 4.16
C LEU A 130 -2.08 -10.05 3.48
N PHE A 131 -1.26 -10.32 2.48
CA PHE A 131 -1.12 -11.61 1.83
C PHE A 131 0.20 -12.23 2.29
N THR A 132 0.17 -13.43 2.83
CA THR A 132 1.40 -14.14 3.25
C THR A 132 1.20 -15.65 3.22
N GLY A 133 2.29 -16.41 3.24
CA GLY A 133 2.27 -17.87 3.20
C GLY A 133 3.50 -18.44 2.49
N SER A 134 3.40 -19.67 2.02
CA SER A 134 4.46 -20.30 1.24
C SER A 134 4.41 -19.92 -0.25
N TYR A 135 3.28 -19.37 -0.72
CA TYR A 135 2.91 -19.16 -2.12
C TYR A 135 3.79 -18.13 -2.81
N ASN A 136 4.69 -18.57 -3.69
CA ASN A 136 5.38 -17.72 -4.64
C ASN A 136 4.44 -17.29 -5.78
N TRP A 137 4.66 -16.12 -6.37
CA TRP A 137 3.87 -15.67 -7.50
C TRP A 137 4.37 -16.28 -8.81
N THR A 138 4.10 -17.57 -8.98
CA THR A 138 4.55 -18.38 -10.11
C THR A 138 3.45 -19.32 -10.62
N PHE A 139 3.55 -19.70 -11.88
CA PHE A 139 2.67 -20.73 -12.45
C PHE A 139 2.74 -22.04 -11.66
N PHE A 140 3.94 -22.48 -11.24
CA PHE A 140 4.10 -23.72 -10.49
C PHE A 140 3.43 -23.67 -9.12
N ALA A 141 3.56 -22.55 -8.41
CA ALA A 141 2.89 -22.35 -7.13
C ALA A 141 1.36 -22.46 -7.27
N ASN A 142 0.79 -21.95 -8.35
CA ASN A 142 -0.66 -22.00 -8.56
C ASN A 142 -1.18 -23.37 -9.02
N ASN A 143 -0.39 -24.14 -9.78
CA ASN A 143 -0.91 -25.26 -10.55
C ASN A 143 -0.23 -26.62 -10.27
N ARG A 144 0.86 -26.64 -9.48
CA ARG A 144 1.70 -27.83 -9.32
C ARG A 144 2.15 -28.11 -7.89
N ASN A 145 2.50 -27.06 -7.15
CA ASN A 145 3.03 -27.19 -5.79
C ASN A 145 1.88 -27.23 -4.77
N ASP A 146 2.14 -27.85 -3.63
CA ASP A 146 1.32 -27.71 -2.44
C ASP A 146 1.73 -26.42 -1.70
N GLU A 147 0.94 -25.37 -1.85
CA GLU A 147 1.20 -24.05 -1.27
C GLU A 147 0.00 -23.55 -0.49
N ASN A 148 0.26 -22.63 0.43
CA ASN A 148 -0.79 -21.89 1.14
C ASN A 148 -0.63 -20.39 0.94
N LEU A 149 -1.77 -19.69 0.93
CA LEU A 149 -1.90 -18.24 0.96
C LEU A 149 -2.88 -17.87 2.05
N MET A 150 -2.51 -16.96 2.93
CA MET A 150 -3.39 -16.33 3.90
C MET A 150 -3.65 -14.89 3.48
N ILE A 151 -4.90 -14.44 3.59
CA ILE A 151 -5.32 -13.05 3.44
C ILE A 151 -5.85 -12.60 4.80
N ILE A 152 -5.17 -11.63 5.41
CA ILE A 152 -5.40 -11.19 6.79
C ILE A 152 -5.76 -9.71 6.79
N ASP A 153 -6.81 -9.32 7.51
CA ASP A 153 -7.22 -7.92 7.69
C ASP A 153 -7.01 -7.39 9.12
N ASP A 154 -6.23 -8.12 9.94
CA ASP A 154 -5.85 -7.67 11.28
C ASP A 154 -4.87 -6.49 11.19
N PRO A 155 -5.25 -5.28 11.67
CA PRO A 155 -4.41 -4.09 11.57
C PRO A 155 -3.07 -4.23 12.31
N LYS A 156 -3.02 -4.98 13.43
CA LYS A 156 -1.80 -5.17 14.21
C LYS A 156 -0.80 -6.07 13.48
N ILE A 157 -1.30 -7.12 12.82
CA ILE A 157 -0.47 -8.01 12.02
C ILE A 157 0.02 -7.26 10.77
N ILE A 158 -0.86 -6.51 10.11
CA ILE A 158 -0.52 -5.70 8.94
C ILE A 158 0.58 -4.69 9.28
N GLU A 159 0.49 -3.99 10.42
CA GLU A 159 1.50 -3.04 10.88
C GLU A 159 2.88 -3.68 11.05
N ILE A 160 2.95 -4.90 11.62
CA ILE A 160 4.21 -5.63 11.77
C ILE A 160 4.86 -5.89 10.40
N PHE A 161 4.09 -6.37 9.43
CA PHE A 161 4.58 -6.63 8.08
C PHE A 161 4.91 -5.34 7.32
N GLN A 162 4.15 -4.26 7.54
CA GLN A 162 4.44 -2.96 6.97
C GLN A 162 5.77 -2.40 7.49
N ASN A 163 6.03 -2.49 8.78
CA ASN A 163 7.31 -2.11 9.38
C ASN A 163 8.47 -2.95 8.81
N GLN A 164 8.27 -4.25 8.62
CA GLN A 164 9.26 -5.10 7.96
C GLN A 164 9.49 -4.68 6.51
N PHE A 165 8.44 -4.35 5.75
CA PHE A 165 8.59 -3.86 4.39
C PHE A 165 9.39 -2.55 4.33
N VAL A 166 9.11 -1.60 5.24
CA VAL A 166 9.86 -0.35 5.36
C VAL A 166 11.35 -0.64 5.61
N ASN A 167 11.67 -1.53 6.54
CA ASN A 167 13.06 -1.92 6.83
C ASN A 167 13.77 -2.50 5.60
N LEU A 168 13.11 -3.36 4.84
CA LEU A 168 13.65 -3.91 3.60
C LEU A 168 13.84 -2.82 2.54
N TRP A 169 12.84 -1.96 2.38
CA TRP A 169 12.80 -0.94 1.36
C TRP A 169 13.82 0.17 1.57
N THR A 170 14.00 0.63 2.80
CA THR A 170 14.91 1.74 3.15
C THR A 170 16.37 1.30 3.29
N ASN A 171 16.65 0.00 3.16
CA ASN A 171 18.03 -0.48 3.23
C ASN A 171 18.89 0.12 2.13
N LYS A 172 19.79 1.03 2.50
CA LYS A 172 20.66 1.77 1.57
C LYS A 172 21.56 0.89 0.70
N TYR A 173 21.89 -0.31 1.14
CA TYR A 173 22.73 -1.24 0.39
C TYR A 173 22.00 -1.85 -0.83
N SER A 174 20.66 -1.84 -0.87
CA SER A 174 19.88 -2.35 -1.99
C SER A 174 20.06 -1.53 -3.28
N LEU A 175 20.54 -0.29 -3.20
CA LEU A 175 20.57 0.64 -4.32
C LEU A 175 21.55 0.24 -5.44
N LYS A 176 22.70 -0.37 -5.12
CA LYS A 176 23.69 -0.78 -6.14
C LYS A 176 23.13 -1.85 -7.08
N ARG A 177 22.54 -2.91 -6.55
CA ARG A 177 21.91 -4.00 -7.32
C ARG A 177 20.66 -3.51 -8.05
N THR A 178 19.87 -2.67 -7.41
CA THR A 178 18.71 -2.04 -8.01
C THR A 178 19.09 -1.22 -9.27
N ARG A 179 20.14 -0.39 -9.20
CA ARG A 179 20.66 0.35 -10.37
C ARG A 179 21.04 -0.56 -11.53
N GLN A 180 21.61 -1.73 -11.24
CA GLN A 180 21.95 -2.72 -12.26
C GLN A 180 20.69 -3.26 -12.97
N LEU A 181 19.63 -3.60 -12.22
CA LEU A 181 18.35 -4.02 -12.80
C LEU A 181 17.79 -2.97 -13.77
N TYR A 182 17.74 -1.71 -13.35
CA TYR A 182 17.20 -0.63 -14.19
C TYR A 182 18.04 -0.42 -15.45
N LYS A 183 19.38 -0.50 -15.35
CA LYS A 183 20.26 -0.47 -16.51
C LYS A 183 19.98 -1.62 -17.49
N ILE A 184 19.79 -2.84 -16.99
CA ILE A 184 19.45 -4.02 -17.80
C ILE A 184 18.07 -3.85 -18.43
N ALA A 185 17.11 -3.28 -17.71
CA ALA A 185 15.76 -2.99 -18.20
C ALA A 185 15.72 -1.83 -19.22
N LYS A 186 16.85 -1.13 -19.43
CA LYS A 186 16.98 0.08 -20.28
C LYS A 186 16.01 1.18 -19.83
N VAL A 187 15.88 1.38 -18.53
CA VAL A 187 15.06 2.43 -17.92
C VAL A 187 15.96 3.20 -16.97
N ASP A 188 15.83 4.52 -16.97
CA ASP A 188 16.55 5.36 -16.02
C ASP A 188 16.15 5.01 -14.59
N PHE A 189 17.15 4.71 -13.79
CA PHE A 189 16.93 4.53 -12.36
C PHE A 189 16.74 5.90 -11.73
N LEU A 190 15.50 6.27 -11.57
CA LEU A 190 15.14 7.38 -10.70
C LEU A 190 14.89 6.80 -9.31
N PRO A 191 15.78 7.00 -8.34
CA PRO A 191 15.58 6.55 -6.96
C PRO A 191 14.33 7.18 -6.34
N THR A 192 13.92 8.29 -6.91
CA THR A 192 12.72 9.06 -6.61
C THR A 192 11.80 9.09 -7.84
N TYR A 193 10.51 9.29 -7.66
CA TYR A 193 9.64 9.80 -8.71
C TYR A 193 10.30 11.06 -9.30
N PRO A 194 10.00 11.46 -10.56
CA PRO A 194 10.57 12.69 -11.07
C PRO A 194 10.40 13.76 -10.01
N ALA A 195 11.54 14.23 -9.48
CA ALA A 195 11.51 15.31 -8.50
C ALA A 195 10.74 16.47 -9.14
N PRO A 196 9.96 17.24 -8.38
CA PRO A 196 9.42 18.49 -8.86
C PRO A 196 10.58 19.27 -9.49
N ALA A 197 10.37 19.74 -10.73
CA ALA A 197 11.46 20.25 -11.56
C ALA A 197 12.08 21.54 -11.01
N LYS A 198 11.43 22.19 -10.03
CA LYS A 198 11.87 23.46 -9.42
C LYS A 198 11.72 23.42 -7.91
N PRO A 199 12.56 24.17 -7.14
CA PRO A 199 12.46 24.26 -5.69
C PRO A 199 11.07 24.66 -5.18
N GLU A 200 10.40 25.55 -5.86
CA GLU A 200 9.04 26.00 -5.55
C GLU A 200 7.98 24.88 -5.69
N ASP A 201 8.25 23.89 -6.54
CA ASP A 201 7.37 22.73 -6.71
C ASP A 201 7.57 21.68 -5.61
N LYS A 202 8.54 21.89 -4.71
CA LYS A 202 8.79 21.01 -3.56
C LYS A 202 8.04 21.44 -2.30
N ILE A 203 7.37 22.58 -2.31
CA ILE A 203 6.62 23.10 -1.16
C ILE A 203 5.12 22.94 -1.42
N ILE A 204 4.42 22.30 -0.51
CA ILE A 204 2.98 22.11 -0.59
C ILE A 204 2.28 22.51 0.70
N ASN A 205 1.31 23.40 0.59
CA ASN A 205 0.41 23.72 1.69
C ASN A 205 -0.81 22.79 1.64
N ILE A 206 -0.89 21.83 2.56
CA ILE A 206 -1.97 20.82 2.56
C ILE A 206 -3.33 21.39 2.93
N ASN A 207 -3.39 22.59 3.55
CA ASN A 207 -4.66 23.26 3.87
C ASN A 207 -5.29 23.98 2.68
N SER A 208 -4.51 24.35 1.66
CA SER A 208 -4.99 25.08 0.49
C SER A 208 -4.78 24.37 -0.84
N ALA A 209 -3.92 23.36 -0.88
CA ALA A 209 -3.61 22.66 -2.12
C ALA A 209 -4.85 21.99 -2.74
N PRO A 210 -5.10 22.19 -4.05
CA PRO A 210 -6.12 21.45 -4.77
C PRO A 210 -5.67 20.00 -5.05
N PRO A 211 -6.60 19.09 -5.41
CA PRO A 211 -6.29 17.67 -5.62
C PRO A 211 -5.09 17.45 -6.55
N GLU A 212 -5.02 18.19 -7.65
CA GLU A 212 -3.98 18.04 -8.69
C GLU A 212 -2.58 18.35 -8.13
N LYS A 213 -2.46 19.35 -7.27
CA LYS A 213 -1.21 19.67 -6.57
C LYS A 213 -0.82 18.60 -5.56
N LEU A 214 -1.79 18.09 -4.79
CA LEU A 214 -1.54 16.98 -3.86
C LEU A 214 -1.03 15.75 -4.64
N ILE A 215 -1.69 15.39 -5.74
CA ILE A 215 -1.29 14.27 -6.60
C ILE A 215 0.11 14.50 -7.19
N GLY A 216 0.36 15.67 -7.77
CA GLY A 216 1.60 15.97 -8.47
C GLY A 216 2.81 16.07 -7.54
N ILE A 217 2.70 16.78 -6.41
CA ILE A 217 3.83 17.03 -5.51
C ILE A 217 4.04 15.85 -4.55
N LEU A 218 2.99 15.36 -3.89
CA LEU A 218 3.09 14.23 -2.96
C LEU A 218 3.14 12.88 -3.66
N GLN A 219 2.86 12.87 -4.97
CA GLN A 219 2.81 11.65 -5.79
C GLN A 219 1.92 10.56 -5.19
N ILE A 220 0.74 10.98 -4.78
CA ILE A 220 -0.30 10.12 -4.22
C ILE A 220 -1.39 9.84 -5.26
N SER A 221 -2.19 8.80 -5.02
CA SER A 221 -3.34 8.49 -5.86
C SER A 221 -4.46 9.55 -5.71
N GLU A 222 -5.30 9.69 -6.73
CA GLU A 222 -6.46 10.59 -6.66
C GLU A 222 -7.42 10.24 -5.51
N PRO A 223 -7.76 8.96 -5.21
CA PRO A 223 -8.55 8.61 -4.05
C PRO A 223 -7.95 9.09 -2.73
N LEU A 224 -6.61 8.99 -2.57
CA LEU A 224 -5.93 9.45 -1.36
C LEU A 224 -5.92 10.99 -1.27
N ALA A 225 -5.72 11.69 -2.38
CA ALA A 225 -5.82 13.15 -2.42
C ALA A 225 -7.22 13.64 -1.97
N ARG A 226 -8.29 12.97 -2.42
CA ARG A 226 -9.66 13.25 -1.98
C ARG A 226 -9.87 12.99 -0.49
N LYS A 227 -9.26 11.91 0.07
CA LYS A 227 -9.30 11.65 1.52
C LYS A 227 -8.58 12.72 2.33
N ILE A 228 -7.44 13.23 1.85
CA ILE A 228 -6.75 14.35 2.51
C ILE A 228 -7.65 15.59 2.54
N ILE A 229 -8.34 15.89 1.45
CA ILE A 229 -9.24 17.03 1.38
C ILE A 229 -10.43 16.85 2.33
N ALA A 230 -11.05 15.68 2.32
CA ALA A 230 -12.17 15.39 3.24
C ALA A 230 -11.76 15.51 4.71
N LEU A 231 -10.60 14.96 5.08
CA LEU A 231 -10.06 15.06 6.43
C LEU A 231 -9.74 16.52 6.81
N ARG A 232 -9.20 17.30 5.87
CA ARG A 232 -8.98 18.75 6.05
C ARG A 232 -10.27 19.48 6.37
N GLU A 233 -11.34 19.20 5.64
CA GLU A 233 -12.66 19.81 5.84
C GLU A 233 -13.26 19.39 7.18
N GLU A 234 -13.17 18.11 7.55
CA GLU A 234 -13.64 17.58 8.83
C GLU A 234 -12.94 18.23 10.03
N LEU A 235 -11.62 18.44 9.93
CA LEU A 235 -10.82 19.04 11.01
C LEU A 235 -10.85 20.58 11.04
N GLY A 236 -11.47 21.23 10.06
CA GLY A 236 -11.39 22.69 9.90
C GLY A 236 -9.97 23.17 9.56
N GLY A 237 -9.18 22.32 8.94
CA GLY A 237 -7.78 22.51 8.60
C GLY A 237 -6.82 21.73 9.49
N PHE A 238 -5.67 21.35 8.91
CA PHE A 238 -4.60 20.71 9.65
C PHE A 238 -3.82 21.73 10.49
N LYS A 239 -3.54 21.41 11.74
CA LYS A 239 -2.69 22.25 12.63
C LYS A 239 -1.20 22.00 12.42
N ASN A 240 -0.84 20.83 11.91
CA ASN A 240 0.51 20.43 11.57
C ASN A 240 0.46 19.33 10.50
N PRO A 241 1.55 19.12 9.73
CA PRO A 241 1.60 18.09 8.70
C PRO A 241 1.40 16.66 9.23
N GLN A 242 1.79 16.38 10.47
CA GLN A 242 1.70 15.06 11.09
C GLN A 242 0.25 14.60 11.27
N ALA A 243 -0.71 15.52 11.25
CA ALA A 243 -2.14 15.17 11.28
C ALA A 243 -2.56 14.29 10.08
N LEU A 244 -1.79 14.31 8.98
CA LEU A 244 -1.98 13.37 7.87
C LEU A 244 -1.80 11.90 8.28
N ALA A 245 -1.08 11.61 9.39
CA ALA A 245 -0.92 10.25 9.90
C ALA A 245 -2.23 9.61 10.38
N GLN A 246 -3.33 10.37 10.47
CA GLN A 246 -4.68 9.81 10.69
C GLN A 246 -5.19 9.01 9.48
N LEU A 247 -4.60 9.21 8.29
CA LEU A 247 -4.93 8.44 7.11
C LEU A 247 -4.07 7.17 7.08
N PRO A 248 -4.66 5.97 7.21
CA PRO A 248 -3.91 4.71 7.28
C PRO A 248 -3.12 4.39 5.99
N GLU A 249 -3.48 5.04 4.89
CA GLU A 249 -2.76 4.93 3.63
C GLU A 249 -1.44 5.72 3.59
N LEU A 250 -1.22 6.62 4.56
CA LEU A 250 0.02 7.39 4.71
C LEU A 250 0.89 6.74 5.78
N THR A 251 1.78 5.90 5.35
CA THR A 251 2.71 5.16 6.20
C THR A 251 4.02 5.94 6.41
N THR A 252 4.85 5.47 7.31
CA THR A 252 6.21 5.98 7.49
C THR A 252 6.99 6.01 6.16
N LEU A 253 6.66 5.11 5.24
CA LEU A 253 7.33 5.02 3.95
C LEU A 253 7.06 6.24 3.06
N GLU A 254 5.82 6.76 3.04
CA GLU A 254 5.49 8.00 2.31
C GLU A 254 6.29 9.17 2.87
N TRP A 255 6.38 9.29 4.20
CA TRP A 255 7.14 10.35 4.85
C TRP A 255 8.63 10.28 4.52
N GLU A 256 9.24 9.09 4.53
CA GLU A 256 10.65 8.92 4.15
C GLU A 256 10.86 9.20 2.66
N GLU A 257 9.94 8.80 1.77
CA GLU A 257 10.00 9.15 0.35
C GLU A 257 9.90 10.66 0.10
N TRP A 258 9.01 11.36 0.80
CA TRP A 258 8.88 12.82 0.68
C TRP A 258 10.13 13.54 1.19
N LYS A 259 10.71 13.06 2.28
CA LYS A 259 11.94 13.56 2.84
C LYS A 259 13.16 13.35 1.91
N GLU A 260 13.28 12.13 1.33
CA GLU A 260 14.30 11.85 0.31
C GLU A 260 14.18 12.77 -0.92
N GLN A 261 12.97 13.20 -1.25
CA GLN A 261 12.68 14.13 -2.36
C GLN A 261 12.78 15.60 -1.95
N GLU A 262 13.10 15.89 -0.71
CA GLU A 262 13.12 17.25 -0.14
C GLU A 262 11.78 17.98 -0.25
N ILE A 263 10.65 17.23 -0.22
CA ILE A 263 9.31 17.82 -0.23
C ILE A 263 9.02 18.43 1.13
N ILE A 264 8.65 19.70 1.14
CA ILE A 264 8.28 20.47 2.34
C ILE A 264 6.77 20.58 2.40
N ILE A 265 6.17 19.99 3.43
CA ILE A 265 4.74 20.04 3.69
C ILE A 265 4.46 21.13 4.72
N THR A 266 3.60 22.08 4.37
CA THR A 266 3.18 23.19 5.24
C THR A 266 1.67 23.17 5.50
N VAL A 267 1.23 23.91 6.51
CA VAL A 267 -0.18 24.07 6.90
C VAL A 267 -0.63 25.54 6.94
N ASN A 268 0.29 26.47 6.65
CA ASN A 268 0.05 27.93 6.73
C ASN A 268 -0.52 28.49 5.44
#